data_d50602eed0678bbb4d44866ada5bb4a1
#
_entry.id   d50602eed0678bbb4d44866ada5bb4a1
#
_cell.length_a   1.000
_cell.length_b   1.000
_cell.length_c   1.000
_cell.angle_alpha   90.00
_cell.angle_beta   90.00
_cell.angle_gamma   90.00
#
_symmetry.space_group_name_H-M   'P 1'
#
loop_
_entity.id
_entity.type
_entity.pdbx_description
1 polymer ?
#
loop_
_entity_poly.entity_id
_entity_poly.type
_entity_poly.pdbx_seq_one_letter_code
_entity_poly.pdbx_strand_id
1 'polypeptide(L)'
;MAITETKTKYGQIHGTPKEGYTVFRGVPYAKPPVGEKRFCPPEEPACWEGVYKADHFGCVCPQTEHEPDSFYGKEFYLDPEFGMKQSEDCLYLNIWTPANTVDEKLPVAFWIHGGAFMHGFSHESEFDGSAYCERGVILVTINYRLGAFGFLAHPWLSEESGVGRSGNYAILDQIAALKWVKENIAAFGGNPENILSLIHISEPTRLRCIS
;
A
#
# COMPACT_ATOMS: atom_id res chain seq x y z
N MET A 1 3.92 -9.63 -23.81
CA MET A 1 3.62 -10.17 -22.47
C MET A 1 3.90 -9.07 -21.48
N ALA A 2 3.07 -8.91 -20.47
CA ALA A 2 3.30 -7.89 -19.44
C ALA A 2 4.65 -8.08 -18.74
N ILE A 3 5.21 -7.00 -18.20
CA ILE A 3 6.50 -6.99 -17.48
C ILE A 3 6.39 -7.89 -16.25
N THR A 4 7.13 -8.99 -16.20
CA THR A 4 7.14 -9.92 -15.05
C THR A 4 8.32 -9.70 -14.12
N GLU A 5 9.38 -9.09 -14.60
CA GLU A 5 10.58 -8.76 -13.82
C GLU A 5 11.07 -7.36 -14.18
N THR A 6 11.45 -6.58 -13.18
CA THR A 6 11.95 -5.23 -13.36
C THR A 6 12.90 -4.84 -12.23
N LYS A 7 13.54 -3.67 -12.35
CA LYS A 7 14.47 -3.16 -11.34
C LYS A 7 13.97 -1.85 -10.77
N THR A 8 13.75 -1.85 -9.47
CA THR A 8 13.44 -0.66 -8.68
C THR A 8 14.71 0.00 -8.14
N LYS A 9 14.58 1.16 -7.50
CA LYS A 9 15.65 1.79 -6.71
C LYS A 9 16.27 0.85 -5.66
N TYR A 10 15.49 -0.11 -5.16
CA TYR A 10 15.87 -0.98 -4.04
C TYR A 10 16.36 -2.37 -4.44
N GLY A 11 16.19 -2.78 -5.69
CA GLY A 11 16.63 -4.07 -6.20
C GLY A 11 15.75 -4.62 -7.31
N GLN A 12 16.08 -5.82 -7.79
CA GLN A 12 15.26 -6.54 -8.76
C GLN A 12 14.01 -7.12 -8.11
N ILE A 13 12.91 -7.14 -8.85
CA ILE A 13 11.62 -7.62 -8.35
C ILE A 13 10.93 -8.45 -9.44
N HIS A 14 10.33 -9.57 -9.03
CA HIS A 14 9.56 -10.46 -9.89
C HIS A 14 8.12 -10.57 -9.39
N GLY A 15 7.16 -10.34 -10.29
CA GLY A 15 5.73 -10.43 -10.04
C GLY A 15 5.11 -11.70 -10.62
N THR A 16 3.85 -11.92 -10.29
CA THR A 16 3.07 -13.05 -10.78
C THR A 16 2.34 -12.66 -12.07
N PRO A 17 2.63 -13.33 -13.22
CA PRO A 17 1.91 -13.08 -14.45
C PRO A 17 0.48 -13.59 -14.36
N LYS A 18 -0.43 -12.81 -14.94
CA LYS A 18 -1.84 -13.12 -15.14
C LYS A 18 -2.20 -12.91 -16.61
N GLU A 19 -3.43 -13.23 -17.00
CA GLU A 19 -3.88 -12.98 -18.37
C GLU A 19 -4.00 -11.48 -18.65
N GLY A 20 -3.12 -10.95 -19.49
CA GLY A 20 -3.10 -9.54 -19.89
C GLY A 20 -2.39 -8.57 -18.93
N TYR A 21 -1.92 -9.00 -17.76
CA TYR A 21 -1.23 -8.15 -16.80
C TYR A 21 -0.28 -8.93 -15.89
N THR A 22 0.50 -8.23 -15.09
CA THR A 22 1.31 -8.80 -14.00
C THR A 22 0.93 -8.13 -12.69
N VAL A 23 0.88 -8.90 -11.61
CA VAL A 23 0.70 -8.38 -10.26
C VAL A 23 1.96 -8.56 -9.43
N PHE A 24 2.43 -7.48 -8.80
CA PHE A 24 3.50 -7.48 -7.81
C PHE A 24 2.86 -7.26 -6.45
N ARG A 25 2.91 -8.27 -5.58
CA ARG A 25 2.23 -8.29 -4.27
C ARG A 25 3.23 -8.12 -3.15
N GLY A 26 2.85 -7.39 -2.10
CA GLY A 26 3.64 -7.26 -0.88
C GLY A 26 4.99 -6.58 -1.07
N VAL A 27 5.07 -5.56 -1.90
CA VAL A 27 6.31 -4.80 -2.13
C VAL A 27 6.54 -3.83 -0.96
N PRO A 28 7.65 -3.92 -0.22
CA PRO A 28 7.90 -3.01 0.88
C PRO A 28 8.20 -1.60 0.37
N TYR A 29 7.49 -0.60 0.87
CA TYR A 29 7.76 0.80 0.56
C TYR A 29 8.44 1.56 1.71
N ALA A 30 8.51 0.96 2.89
CA ALA A 30 9.23 1.45 4.05
C ALA A 30 9.78 0.29 4.88
N LYS A 31 10.71 0.61 5.79
CA LYS A 31 11.17 -0.35 6.80
C LYS A 31 10.04 -0.73 7.73
N PRO A 32 10.03 -1.97 8.29
CA PRO A 32 9.06 -2.38 9.30
C PRO A 32 9.01 -1.40 10.48
N PRO A 33 7.84 -0.84 10.84
CA PRO A 33 7.70 0.09 11.97
C PRO A 33 7.53 -0.66 13.30
N VAL A 34 8.48 -1.51 13.63
CA VAL A 34 8.45 -2.41 14.80
C VAL A 34 9.45 -2.00 15.87
N GLY A 35 9.22 -2.41 17.11
CA GLY A 35 10.13 -2.13 18.24
C GLY A 35 10.35 -0.64 18.44
N GLU A 36 11.58 -0.18 18.39
CA GLU A 36 11.96 1.24 18.55
C GLU A 36 11.46 2.13 17.41
N LYS A 37 11.05 1.55 16.27
CA LYS A 37 10.45 2.27 15.14
C LYS A 37 8.93 2.39 15.21
N ARG A 38 8.29 1.73 16.17
CA ARG A 38 6.87 1.95 16.45
C ARG A 38 6.66 3.42 16.80
N PHE A 39 5.63 4.06 16.37
CA PHE A 39 5.40 5.49 16.60
C PHE A 39 6.51 6.44 16.11
N CYS A 40 7.28 6.00 15.10
CA CYS A 40 8.22 6.85 14.37
C CYS A 40 7.74 7.11 12.92
N PRO A 41 8.19 8.19 12.27
CA PRO A 41 8.00 8.37 10.84
C PRO A 41 8.56 7.15 10.07
N PRO A 42 7.95 6.78 8.90
CA PRO A 42 8.47 5.69 8.09
C PRO A 42 9.86 6.04 7.52
N GLU A 43 10.74 5.04 7.48
CA GLU A 43 12.05 5.13 6.86
C GLU A 43 12.05 4.38 5.52
N GLU A 44 12.89 4.81 4.56
CA GLU A 44 13.04 4.10 3.29
C GLU A 44 13.39 2.63 3.50
N PRO A 45 12.84 1.71 2.66
CA PRO A 45 13.16 0.29 2.77
C PRO A 45 14.65 0.03 2.50
N ALA A 46 15.16 -1.07 3.02
CA ALA A 46 16.50 -1.52 2.69
C ALA A 46 16.55 -2.02 1.24
N CYS A 47 17.69 -1.81 0.58
CA CYS A 47 17.96 -2.51 -0.67
C CYS A 47 18.10 -4.01 -0.41
N TRP A 48 17.65 -4.83 -1.35
CA TRP A 48 17.79 -6.28 -1.29
C TRP A 48 18.74 -6.80 -2.37
N GLU A 49 19.39 -7.90 -2.05
CA GLU A 49 20.21 -8.65 -3.02
C GLU A 49 19.37 -9.71 -3.73
N GLY A 50 19.72 -10.00 -4.99
CA GLY A 50 18.99 -10.94 -5.81
C GLY A 50 17.62 -10.42 -6.27
N VAL A 51 16.68 -11.32 -6.49
CA VAL A 51 15.34 -11.00 -7.00
C VAL A 51 14.30 -11.14 -5.89
N TYR A 52 13.65 -10.05 -5.53
CA TYR A 52 12.52 -10.07 -4.58
C TYR A 52 11.29 -10.69 -5.25
N LYS A 53 10.75 -11.75 -4.65
CA LYS A 53 9.55 -12.43 -5.15
C LYS A 53 8.31 -11.74 -4.60
N ALA A 54 7.67 -10.93 -5.45
CA ALA A 54 6.43 -10.22 -5.11
C ALA A 54 5.19 -11.06 -5.49
N ASP A 55 5.08 -12.25 -4.90
CA ASP A 55 4.10 -13.28 -5.24
C ASP A 55 3.00 -13.48 -4.17
N HIS A 56 3.13 -12.83 -3.01
CA HIS A 56 2.17 -12.89 -1.91
C HIS A 56 1.93 -11.50 -1.30
N PHE A 57 0.72 -11.29 -0.78
CA PHE A 57 0.39 -10.04 -0.11
C PHE A 57 1.17 -9.88 1.20
N GLY A 58 1.58 -8.64 1.51
CA GLY A 58 2.19 -8.32 2.79
C GLY A 58 1.18 -8.38 3.95
N CYS A 59 1.68 -8.34 5.18
CA CYS A 59 0.81 -8.26 6.35
C CYS A 59 0.04 -6.93 6.36
N VAL A 60 -1.11 -6.94 7.03
CA VAL A 60 -1.94 -5.76 7.28
C VAL A 60 -1.68 -5.21 8.69
N CYS A 61 -1.96 -3.93 8.90
CA CYS A 61 -1.84 -3.33 10.22
C CYS A 61 -2.76 -4.03 11.22
N PRO A 62 -2.32 -4.26 12.48
CA PRO A 62 -3.18 -4.83 13.51
C PRO A 62 -4.47 -4.03 13.66
N GLN A 63 -5.59 -4.73 13.60
CA GLN A 63 -6.95 -4.18 13.64
C GLN A 63 -7.93 -5.23 14.17
N THR A 64 -9.13 -4.80 14.55
CA THR A 64 -10.18 -5.74 14.93
C THR A 64 -10.66 -6.51 13.72
N GLU A 65 -10.67 -7.83 13.80
CA GLU A 65 -11.24 -8.69 12.76
C GLU A 65 -12.78 -8.60 12.78
N HIS A 66 -13.35 -8.68 11.59
CA HIS A 66 -14.81 -8.78 11.46
C HIS A 66 -15.25 -10.20 11.78
N GLU A 67 -16.35 -10.33 12.52
CA GLU A 67 -16.97 -11.63 12.76
C GLU A 67 -17.31 -12.29 11.41
N PRO A 68 -16.99 -13.60 11.23
CA PRO A 68 -17.25 -14.29 9.97
C PRO A 68 -18.71 -14.21 9.49
N ASP A 69 -19.65 -14.13 10.44
CA ASP A 69 -21.07 -14.03 10.17
C ASP A 69 -21.57 -12.60 9.93
N SER A 70 -20.70 -11.60 10.12
CA SER A 70 -21.04 -10.19 9.81
C SER A 70 -21.19 -9.98 8.30
N PHE A 71 -21.88 -8.88 7.92
CA PHE A 71 -21.95 -8.46 6.52
C PHE A 71 -20.56 -8.33 5.89
N TYR A 72 -19.65 -7.64 6.56
CA TYR A 72 -18.28 -7.47 6.07
C TYR A 72 -17.52 -8.79 5.97
N GLY A 73 -17.64 -9.68 6.97
CA GLY A 73 -17.02 -11.00 6.94
C GLY A 73 -17.46 -11.82 5.73
N LYS A 74 -18.77 -11.78 5.41
CA LYS A 74 -19.35 -12.56 4.30
C LYS A 74 -19.06 -11.99 2.93
N GLU A 75 -19.04 -10.67 2.77
CA GLU A 75 -18.96 -10.04 1.44
C GLU A 75 -17.52 -9.71 1.03
N PHE A 76 -16.61 -9.45 1.99
CA PHE A 76 -15.30 -8.89 1.67
C PHE A 76 -14.11 -9.76 2.11
N TYR A 77 -14.30 -10.72 3.04
CA TYR A 77 -13.17 -11.43 3.66
C TYR A 77 -13.24 -12.96 3.52
N LEU A 78 -14.12 -13.48 2.65
CA LEU A 78 -14.31 -14.94 2.48
C LEU A 78 -13.24 -15.64 1.66
N ASP A 79 -12.51 -14.91 0.81
CA ASP A 79 -11.53 -15.53 -0.07
C ASP A 79 -10.20 -15.76 0.67
N PRO A 80 -9.78 -17.03 0.86
CA PRO A 80 -8.52 -17.34 1.52
C PRO A 80 -7.27 -16.76 0.81
N GLU A 81 -7.33 -16.49 -0.50
CA GLU A 81 -6.23 -15.88 -1.25
C GLU A 81 -5.98 -14.43 -0.76
N PHE A 82 -7.03 -13.76 -0.30
CA PHE A 82 -7.00 -12.40 0.21
C PHE A 82 -6.98 -12.34 1.75
N GLY A 83 -6.54 -13.42 2.40
CA GLY A 83 -6.52 -13.56 3.86
C GLY A 83 -5.72 -12.46 4.57
N MET A 84 -6.27 -12.00 5.70
CA MET A 84 -5.73 -10.93 6.51
C MET A 84 -4.72 -11.48 7.55
N LYS A 85 -3.42 -11.47 7.21
CA LYS A 85 -2.36 -11.73 8.19
C LYS A 85 -1.93 -10.42 8.83
N GLN A 86 -2.16 -10.28 10.13
CA GLN A 86 -1.85 -9.04 10.86
C GLN A 86 -0.42 -9.02 11.38
N SER A 87 0.23 -7.85 11.27
CA SER A 87 1.54 -7.56 11.85
C SER A 87 1.76 -6.05 11.91
N GLU A 88 2.57 -5.57 12.86
CA GLU A 88 3.08 -4.20 12.80
C GLU A 88 4.00 -3.97 11.60
N ASP A 89 4.66 -5.02 11.09
CA ASP A 89 5.35 -5.02 9.79
C ASP A 89 4.30 -5.08 8.67
N CYS A 90 3.71 -3.92 8.33
CA CYS A 90 2.57 -3.81 7.44
C CYS A 90 2.76 -2.78 6.30
N LEU A 91 3.92 -2.14 6.17
CA LEU A 91 4.12 -1.05 5.20
C LEU A 91 4.46 -1.59 3.81
N TYR A 92 3.47 -2.21 3.19
CA TYR A 92 3.54 -2.84 1.87
C TYR A 92 2.56 -2.21 0.89
N LEU A 93 2.91 -2.30 -0.39
CA LEU A 93 2.04 -1.95 -1.51
C LEU A 93 1.93 -3.11 -2.51
N ASN A 94 0.93 -3.03 -3.37
CA ASN A 94 0.75 -3.97 -4.46
C ASN A 94 0.60 -3.19 -5.77
N ILE A 95 1.06 -3.76 -6.89
CA ILE A 95 1.04 -3.12 -8.20
C ILE A 95 0.46 -4.10 -9.22
N TRP A 96 -0.58 -3.70 -9.92
CA TRP A 96 -1.12 -4.38 -11.11
C TRP A 96 -0.74 -3.56 -12.33
N THR A 97 0.00 -4.16 -13.26
CA THR A 97 0.42 -3.46 -14.48
C THR A 97 0.12 -4.27 -15.74
N PRO A 98 -0.55 -3.68 -16.72
CA PRO A 98 -0.74 -4.28 -18.05
C PRO A 98 0.44 -3.97 -18.99
N ALA A 99 1.42 -3.15 -18.58
CA ALA A 99 2.51 -2.71 -19.43
C ALA A 99 3.37 -3.88 -19.92
N ASN A 100 3.69 -3.87 -21.21
CA ASN A 100 4.61 -4.84 -21.82
C ASN A 100 6.06 -4.34 -21.83
N THR A 101 6.25 -3.00 -21.74
CA THR A 101 7.55 -2.35 -21.68
C THR A 101 7.55 -1.21 -20.65
N VAL A 102 8.71 -0.82 -20.18
CA VAL A 102 8.87 0.29 -19.23
C VAL A 102 8.58 1.66 -19.85
N ASP A 103 8.56 1.76 -21.18
CA ASP A 103 8.41 3.01 -21.93
C ASP A 103 6.95 3.40 -22.21
N GLU A 104 5.98 2.58 -21.81
CA GLU A 104 4.56 2.81 -22.14
C GLU A 104 3.97 4.03 -21.45
N LYS A 105 4.48 4.43 -20.28
CA LYS A 105 4.05 5.61 -19.52
C LYS A 105 2.54 5.62 -19.24
N LEU A 106 2.01 4.49 -18.79
CA LEU A 106 0.60 4.32 -18.49
C LEU A 106 0.17 5.21 -17.31
N PRO A 107 -1.08 5.66 -17.28
CA PRO A 107 -1.63 6.36 -16.11
C PRO A 107 -1.67 5.43 -14.90
N VAL A 108 -1.51 6.03 -13.71
CA VAL A 108 -1.42 5.30 -12.45
C VAL A 108 -2.55 5.72 -11.52
N ALA A 109 -3.34 4.77 -11.06
CA ALA A 109 -4.30 4.92 -9.99
C ALA A 109 -3.63 4.51 -8.67
N PHE A 110 -3.52 5.44 -7.71
CA PHE A 110 -2.95 5.19 -6.40
C PHE A 110 -4.08 5.10 -5.37
N TRP A 111 -4.37 3.90 -4.90
CA TRP A 111 -5.50 3.60 -4.03
C TRP A 111 -5.10 3.62 -2.55
N ILE A 112 -5.81 4.43 -1.77
CA ILE A 112 -5.73 4.48 -0.32
C ILE A 112 -7.05 3.93 0.23
N HIS A 113 -7.01 2.76 0.88
CA HIS A 113 -8.22 2.12 1.39
C HIS A 113 -8.91 2.94 2.48
N GLY A 114 -10.22 2.73 2.64
CA GLY A 114 -11.06 3.35 3.65
C GLY A 114 -10.97 2.66 5.01
N GLY A 115 -12.07 2.72 5.80
CA GLY A 115 -12.18 2.08 7.11
C GLY A 115 -11.97 3.03 8.29
N ALA A 116 -12.23 4.33 8.11
CA ALA A 116 -12.20 5.37 9.17
C ALA A 116 -10.87 5.40 9.95
N PHE A 117 -9.75 5.01 9.32
CA PHE A 117 -8.42 4.84 9.94
C PHE A 117 -8.31 3.75 11.01
N MET A 118 -9.34 2.94 11.18
CA MET A 118 -9.40 1.88 12.17
C MET A 118 -9.32 0.49 11.57
N HIS A 119 -9.77 0.33 10.32
CA HIS A 119 -9.90 -0.93 9.61
C HIS A 119 -9.47 -0.80 8.15
N GLY A 120 -9.44 -1.93 7.46
CA GLY A 120 -9.18 -2.01 6.04
C GLY A 120 -7.75 -2.39 5.69
N PHE A 121 -7.55 -2.79 4.45
CA PHE A 121 -6.23 -3.14 3.92
C PHE A 121 -6.20 -3.08 2.39
N SER A 122 -5.01 -3.12 1.82
CA SER A 122 -4.75 -2.88 0.40
C SER A 122 -5.24 -3.97 -0.55
N HIS A 123 -5.56 -5.14 -0.05
CA HIS A 123 -5.90 -6.31 -0.87
C HIS A 123 -7.24 -6.93 -0.47
N GLU A 124 -8.19 -6.12 -0.01
CA GLU A 124 -9.59 -6.54 0.02
C GLU A 124 -10.01 -6.97 -1.38
N SER A 125 -10.85 -8.01 -1.49
CA SER A 125 -11.18 -8.64 -2.78
C SER A 125 -11.72 -7.68 -3.84
N GLU A 126 -12.40 -6.62 -3.41
CA GLU A 126 -12.92 -5.56 -4.27
C GLU A 126 -11.87 -4.62 -4.85
N PHE A 127 -10.62 -4.67 -4.35
CA PHE A 127 -9.53 -3.83 -4.85
C PHE A 127 -8.62 -4.58 -5.81
N ASP A 128 -9.09 -5.66 -6.44
CA ASP A 128 -8.37 -6.32 -7.51
C ASP A 128 -8.19 -5.39 -8.72
N GLY A 129 -6.96 -5.33 -9.23
CA GLY A 129 -6.58 -4.39 -10.28
C GLY A 129 -6.85 -4.86 -11.70
N SER A 130 -7.44 -6.03 -11.92
CA SER A 130 -7.68 -6.58 -13.26
C SER A 130 -8.46 -5.64 -14.17
N ALA A 131 -9.57 -5.09 -13.66
CA ALA A 131 -10.42 -4.17 -14.40
C ALA A 131 -9.74 -2.83 -14.76
N TYR A 132 -8.76 -2.39 -13.95
CA TYR A 132 -7.91 -1.24 -14.27
C TYR A 132 -6.94 -1.59 -15.41
N CYS A 133 -6.31 -2.77 -15.31
CA CYS A 133 -5.38 -3.27 -16.31
C CYS A 133 -6.05 -3.41 -17.70
N GLU A 134 -7.28 -3.92 -17.76
CA GLU A 134 -8.07 -4.01 -19.01
C GLU A 134 -8.27 -2.63 -19.69
N ARG A 135 -8.20 -1.55 -18.91
CA ARG A 135 -8.34 -0.16 -19.39
C ARG A 135 -7.01 0.55 -19.61
N GLY A 136 -5.89 -0.19 -19.52
CA GLY A 136 -4.55 0.38 -19.67
C GLY A 136 -4.10 1.28 -18.52
N VAL A 137 -4.62 1.04 -17.32
CA VAL A 137 -4.28 1.81 -16.10
C VAL A 137 -3.53 0.89 -15.14
N ILE A 138 -2.42 1.36 -14.58
CA ILE A 138 -1.73 0.70 -13.48
C ILE A 138 -2.48 1.01 -12.19
N LEU A 139 -2.82 -0.03 -11.40
CA LEU A 139 -3.33 0.16 -10.04
C LEU A 139 -2.22 -0.08 -9.04
N VAL A 140 -2.08 0.82 -8.07
CA VAL A 140 -1.25 0.64 -6.88
C VAL A 140 -2.13 0.76 -5.65
N THR A 141 -2.12 -0.26 -4.79
CA THR A 141 -2.83 -0.25 -3.50
C THR A 141 -1.84 -0.28 -2.36
N ILE A 142 -2.11 0.41 -1.25
CA ILE A 142 -1.18 0.51 -0.13
C ILE A 142 -1.82 0.11 1.19
N ASN A 143 -1.04 -0.55 2.06
CA ASN A 143 -1.30 -0.60 3.49
C ASN A 143 -0.67 0.59 4.17
N TYR A 144 -1.23 1.03 5.29
CA TYR A 144 -0.68 2.06 6.17
C TYR A 144 -1.08 1.76 7.61
N ARG A 145 -0.39 2.33 8.59
CA ARG A 145 -0.71 2.11 10.01
C ARG A 145 -2.08 2.65 10.37
N LEU A 146 -2.82 1.91 11.17
CA LEU A 146 -4.19 2.20 11.59
C LEU A 146 -4.29 2.43 13.10
N GLY A 147 -5.41 3.00 13.54
CA GLY A 147 -5.74 3.15 14.95
C GLY A 147 -4.65 3.81 15.77
N ALA A 148 -4.31 3.22 16.91
CA ALA A 148 -3.25 3.74 17.77
C ALA A 148 -1.88 3.71 17.10
N PHE A 149 -1.55 2.69 16.28
CA PHE A 149 -0.26 2.60 15.59
C PHE A 149 -0.05 3.76 14.60
N GLY A 150 -1.12 4.22 13.98
CA GLY A 150 -1.08 5.31 12.99
C GLY A 150 -1.29 6.70 13.56
N PHE A 151 -1.99 6.84 14.71
CA PHE A 151 -2.51 8.14 15.12
C PHE A 151 -2.28 8.48 16.60
N LEU A 152 -1.63 7.63 17.40
CA LEU A 152 -1.37 7.94 18.80
C LEU A 152 -0.52 9.20 18.94
N ALA A 153 -1.10 10.22 19.57
CA ALA A 153 -0.40 11.43 19.98
C ALA A 153 -0.27 11.44 21.51
N HIS A 154 0.97 11.50 22.00
CA HIS A 154 1.24 11.48 23.44
C HIS A 154 2.44 12.40 23.78
N PRO A 155 2.43 13.14 24.92
CA PRO A 155 3.53 14.03 25.28
C PRO A 155 4.90 13.36 25.30
N TRP A 156 5.02 12.15 25.82
CA TRP A 156 6.28 11.39 25.84
C TRP A 156 6.78 11.04 24.44
N LEU A 157 5.88 10.62 23.53
CA LEU A 157 6.26 10.37 22.15
C LEU A 157 6.70 11.67 21.44
N SER A 158 6.08 12.79 21.79
CA SER A 158 6.48 14.09 21.25
C SER A 158 7.85 14.51 21.74
N GLU A 159 8.19 14.28 23.02
CA GLU A 159 9.51 14.51 23.60
C GLU A 159 10.56 13.59 22.96
N GLU A 160 10.28 12.28 22.89
CA GLU A 160 11.15 11.26 22.29
C GLU A 160 11.43 11.51 20.80
N SER A 161 10.47 12.09 20.06
CA SER A 161 10.61 12.36 18.62
C SER A 161 11.73 13.36 18.26
N GLY A 162 12.22 14.12 19.21
CA GLY A 162 13.22 15.19 19.00
C GLY A 162 12.71 16.41 18.23
N VAL A 163 11.46 16.36 17.72
CA VAL A 163 10.83 17.47 16.96
C VAL A 163 9.61 18.05 17.68
N GLY A 164 9.33 17.59 18.90
CA GLY A 164 8.27 18.11 19.76
C GLY A 164 6.86 17.75 19.32
N ARG A 165 6.68 16.72 18.48
CA ARG A 165 5.36 16.31 17.99
C ARG A 165 5.28 14.80 17.76
N SER A 166 4.08 14.25 17.91
CA SER A 166 3.74 12.83 17.68
C SER A 166 2.38 12.71 17.01
N GLY A 167 2.05 11.51 16.54
CA GLY A 167 0.82 11.21 15.81
C GLY A 167 0.94 11.39 14.29
N ASN A 168 -0.15 11.15 13.58
CA ASN A 168 -0.24 11.22 12.11
C ASN A 168 0.75 10.32 11.35
N TYR A 169 1.26 9.27 11.98
CA TYR A 169 2.20 8.32 11.34
C TYR A 169 1.58 7.66 10.12
N ALA A 170 0.29 7.36 10.13
CA ALA A 170 -0.46 6.83 8.99
C ALA A 170 -0.43 7.75 7.77
N ILE A 171 -0.54 9.06 7.98
CA ILE A 171 -0.44 10.05 6.89
C ILE A 171 0.99 10.11 6.34
N LEU A 172 1.97 9.99 7.22
CA LEU A 172 3.38 9.90 6.80
C LEU A 172 3.66 8.63 6.01
N ASP A 173 3.02 7.50 6.37
CA ASP A 173 3.09 6.24 5.62
C ASP A 173 2.52 6.41 4.21
N GLN A 174 1.35 7.04 4.06
CA GLN A 174 0.73 7.33 2.76
C GLN A 174 1.63 8.23 1.90
N ILE A 175 2.26 9.25 2.50
CA ILE A 175 3.23 10.12 1.82
C ILE A 175 4.46 9.33 1.39
N ALA A 176 4.99 8.45 2.25
CA ALA A 176 6.14 7.61 1.93
C ALA A 176 5.82 6.63 0.78
N ALA A 177 4.64 6.00 0.79
CA ALA A 177 4.19 5.13 -0.28
C ALA A 177 4.07 5.89 -1.62
N LEU A 178 3.48 7.08 -1.62
CA LEU A 178 3.36 7.90 -2.83
C LEU A 178 4.74 8.34 -3.36
N LYS A 179 5.67 8.68 -2.48
CA LYS A 179 7.07 8.98 -2.88
C LYS A 179 7.71 7.76 -3.52
N TRP A 180 7.58 6.58 -2.89
CA TRP A 180 8.09 5.33 -3.45
C TRP A 180 7.52 5.06 -4.85
N VAL A 181 6.22 5.24 -5.03
CA VAL A 181 5.55 5.08 -6.34
C VAL A 181 6.12 6.06 -7.34
N LYS A 182 6.22 7.34 -7.00
CA LYS A 182 6.76 8.36 -7.90
C LYS A 182 8.20 8.07 -8.35
N GLU A 183 9.02 7.49 -7.47
CA GLU A 183 10.42 7.14 -7.76
C GLU A 183 10.57 5.85 -8.58
N ASN A 184 9.60 4.91 -8.49
CA ASN A 184 9.80 3.56 -9.02
C ASN A 184 8.79 3.14 -10.10
N ILE A 185 7.65 3.81 -10.24
CA ILE A 185 6.55 3.32 -11.08
C ILE A 185 6.90 3.27 -12.58
N ALA A 186 7.87 4.04 -13.02
CA ALA A 186 8.38 3.98 -14.38
C ALA A 186 8.98 2.58 -14.70
N ALA A 187 9.57 1.91 -13.73
CA ALA A 187 10.07 0.55 -13.90
C ALA A 187 8.95 -0.48 -14.17
N PHE A 188 7.71 -0.14 -13.87
CA PHE A 188 6.51 -0.95 -14.12
C PHE A 188 5.70 -0.46 -15.33
N GLY A 189 6.27 0.44 -16.15
CA GLY A 189 5.64 1.02 -17.32
C GLY A 189 4.68 2.18 -17.02
N GLY A 190 4.67 2.70 -15.78
CA GLY A 190 3.82 3.80 -15.37
C GLY A 190 4.44 5.18 -15.60
N ASN A 191 3.60 6.21 -15.67
CA ASN A 191 4.01 7.60 -15.78
C ASN A 191 4.07 8.25 -14.39
N PRO A 192 5.25 8.58 -13.85
CA PRO A 192 5.36 9.23 -12.53
C PRO A 192 4.76 10.65 -12.47
N GLU A 193 4.49 11.27 -13.64
CA GLU A 193 3.84 12.58 -13.72
C GLU A 193 2.31 12.47 -13.92
N ASN A 194 1.77 11.24 -14.05
CA ASN A 194 0.34 11.00 -14.21
C ASN A 194 -0.15 9.98 -13.17
N ILE A 195 -0.11 10.37 -11.90
CA ILE A 195 -0.58 9.58 -10.77
C ILE A 195 -1.81 10.26 -10.20
N LEU A 196 -2.95 9.56 -10.22
CA LEU A 196 -4.19 10.01 -9.60
C LEU A 196 -4.40 9.26 -8.29
N SER A 197 -4.46 9.98 -7.19
CA SER A 197 -4.83 9.38 -5.90
C SER A 197 -6.33 9.14 -5.85
N LEU A 198 -6.71 7.89 -5.61
CA LEU A 198 -8.05 7.47 -5.33
C LEU A 198 -8.15 7.18 -3.83
N ILE A 199 -8.83 8.06 -3.12
CA ILE A 199 -9.14 7.84 -1.69
C ILE A 199 -10.56 7.30 -1.65
N HIS A 200 -10.76 6.18 -0.96
CA HIS A 200 -12.10 5.70 -0.67
C HIS A 200 -12.81 6.76 0.19
N ILE A 201 -13.66 7.56 -0.45
CA ILE A 201 -14.49 8.56 0.22
C ILE A 201 -15.68 7.82 0.80
N SER A 202 -15.45 7.07 1.86
CA SER A 202 -16.54 6.45 2.62
C SER A 202 -17.31 7.49 3.43
N GLU A 203 -16.79 8.74 3.52
CA GLU A 203 -17.43 9.80 4.31
C GLU A 203 -17.27 11.20 3.66
N PRO A 204 -18.40 11.84 3.30
CA PRO A 204 -18.38 13.24 2.83
C PRO A 204 -17.89 14.25 3.89
N THR A 205 -17.65 13.82 5.11
CA THR A 205 -17.17 14.62 6.24
C THR A 205 -15.70 15.01 6.12
N ARG A 206 -14.89 14.28 5.37
CA ARG A 206 -13.44 14.56 5.20
C ARG A 206 -13.15 15.88 4.46
N LEU A 207 -14.00 16.27 3.53
CA LEU A 207 -13.84 17.52 2.78
C LEU A 207 -14.04 18.78 3.66
N ARG A 208 -14.61 18.65 4.85
CA ARG A 208 -14.80 19.77 5.80
C ARG A 208 -13.64 19.94 6.79
N CYS A 209 -12.74 18.97 6.90
CA CYS A 209 -11.61 19.04 7.83
C CYS A 209 -10.30 19.51 7.19
N ILE A 210 -10.29 19.84 5.88
CA ILE A 210 -9.11 20.29 5.13
C ILE A 210 -9.23 21.77 4.71
N SER A 211 -10.28 22.45 5.15
CA SER A 211 -10.44 23.91 4.92
C SER A 211 -10.01 24.71 6.12
#